data_bba2bd99013736c99d04c40238c9808f
#
_entry.id   bba2bd99013736c99d04c40238c9808f
#
_cell.length_a   1.000
_cell.length_b   1.000
_cell.length_c   1.000
_cell.angle_alpha   90.00
_cell.angle_beta   90.00
_cell.angle_gamma   90.00
#
_symmetry.space_group_name_H-M   'P 1'
#
loop_
_entity.id
_entity.type
_entity.pdbx_description
1 polymer ?
#
loop_
_entity_poly.entity_id
_entity_poly.type
_entity_poly.pdbx_seq_one_letter_code
_entity_poly.pdbx_strand_id
1 'polypeptide(L)'
;MGHQLAYRAAADGKRPVGKITSLSSFFAIARRPAIAAAAFFVTALASTAGHAQSGPFAGMAGTWSGAGSVTLDDGSSERIRCRATYHVGGPRMTMNLTCASDAYKFNLAADVQAEGSAVTGSWSESSRNVSGDLRGRGSGGNFQVVASAPGFNADISMRTSGNKQAVTIRADSQFRGASITLSR
;
A
#
# COMPACT_ATOMS: atom_id res chain seq x y z
N MET A 1 -22.50 -42.28 31.98
CA MET A 1 -21.31 -42.70 32.72
C MET A 1 -20.39 -41.49 32.66
N GLY A 2 -20.36 -40.61 33.60
CA GLY A 2 -19.94 -40.61 35.00
C GLY A 2 -18.47 -40.31 34.98
N HIS A 3 -17.90 -39.27 35.53
CA HIS A 3 -17.99 -38.75 36.87
C HIS A 3 -17.46 -37.30 36.96
N GLN A 4 -18.17 -36.51 37.71
CA GLN A 4 -17.79 -35.38 38.51
C GLN A 4 -16.69 -35.70 39.54
N LEU A 5 -15.99 -34.65 40.01
CA LEU A 5 -15.58 -34.34 41.40
C LEU A 5 -14.69 -33.12 41.32
N ALA A 6 -15.00 -31.95 41.71
CA ALA A 6 -15.31 -31.21 42.92
C ALA A 6 -14.42 -31.53 44.12
N TYR A 7 -13.64 -30.55 44.58
CA TYR A 7 -13.22 -30.31 46.00
C TYR A 7 -12.58 -28.90 46.06
N ARG A 8 -13.10 -27.90 46.62
CA ARG A 8 -13.50 -27.39 47.92
C ARG A 8 -12.39 -27.36 48.99
N ALA A 9 -12.23 -26.18 49.49
CA ALA A 9 -12.14 -25.62 50.85
C ALA A 9 -10.74 -25.17 51.21
N ALA A 10 -10.54 -24.03 51.68
CA ALA A 10 -11.04 -23.18 52.75
C ALA A 10 -9.93 -22.88 53.79
N ALA A 11 -9.91 -21.62 54.13
CA ALA A 11 -9.76 -21.01 55.46
C ALA A 11 -8.34 -20.92 56.03
N ASP A 12 -8.01 -19.85 56.46
CA ASP A 12 -8.26 -19.07 57.68
C ASP A 12 -6.96 -18.61 58.34
N GLY A 13 -6.90 -17.38 58.75
CA GLY A 13 -6.52 -17.12 60.07
C GLY A 13 -5.35 -16.16 60.34
N LYS A 14 -5.73 -15.04 60.83
CA LYS A 14 -5.09 -14.32 61.94
C LYS A 14 -4.15 -13.15 61.68
N ARG A 15 -4.71 -11.97 61.96
CA ARG A 15 -3.94 -10.83 62.50
C ARG A 15 -3.43 -11.13 63.93
N PRO A 16 -2.41 -10.44 64.36
CA PRO A 16 -2.59 -9.69 65.62
C PRO A 16 -2.17 -8.21 65.54
N VAL A 17 -2.86 -7.53 66.38
CA VAL A 17 -2.78 -6.14 66.82
C VAL A 17 -1.65 -5.96 67.85
N GLY A 18 -1.10 -4.76 67.88
CA GLY A 18 -0.37 -4.24 69.02
C GLY A 18 0.91 -3.50 68.62
N LYS A 19 1.27 -2.41 69.13
CA LYS A 19 0.83 -1.49 70.17
C LYS A 19 1.53 -0.16 69.91
N ILE A 20 0.82 0.85 70.28
CA ILE A 20 1.23 2.26 70.41
C ILE A 20 2.38 2.41 71.37
N THR A 21 3.38 3.23 71.07
CA THR A 21 4.08 4.02 72.06
C THR A 21 4.55 5.34 71.50
N SER A 22 4.15 6.33 72.23
CA SER A 22 4.35 7.75 72.20
C SER A 22 5.78 8.17 72.52
N LEU A 23 6.14 9.31 72.12
CA LEU A 23 6.77 10.47 72.75
C LEU A 23 7.93 11.10 72.01
N SER A 24 7.69 12.34 71.75
CA SER A 24 8.40 13.58 72.13
C SER A 24 9.31 14.21 71.06
N SER A 25 8.78 15.31 70.62
CA SER A 25 9.38 16.63 70.43
C SER A 25 10.90 16.78 70.42
N PHE A 26 11.42 17.31 69.33
CA PHE A 26 12.38 18.42 69.42
C PHE A 26 12.28 19.31 68.19
N PHE A 27 12.04 20.59 68.43
CA PHE A 27 12.12 21.67 67.46
C PHE A 27 13.53 21.80 66.91
N ALA A 28 13.67 21.81 65.61
CA ALA A 28 14.83 22.39 64.94
C ALA A 28 14.37 23.10 63.66
N ILE A 29 14.43 24.42 63.77
CA ILE A 29 14.26 25.34 62.63
C ILE A 29 15.48 25.20 61.75
N ALA A 30 15.32 24.69 60.54
CA ALA A 30 16.36 24.78 59.49
C ALA A 30 15.75 25.15 58.18
N ARG A 31 16.29 26.21 57.64
CA ARG A 31 16.01 26.95 56.41
C ARG A 31 15.74 26.05 55.21
N ARG A 32 14.60 26.38 54.53
CA ARG A 32 14.24 25.82 53.26
C ARG A 32 15.11 26.39 52.15
N PRO A 33 15.82 25.58 51.31
CA PRO A 33 16.14 25.96 49.97
C PRO A 33 14.95 25.54 49.08
N ALA A 34 14.38 26.51 48.37
CA ALA A 34 13.43 26.28 47.31
C ALA A 34 14.15 25.61 46.16
N ILE A 35 13.99 24.30 46.00
CA ILE A 35 14.41 23.59 44.81
C ILE A 35 13.23 23.70 43.82
N ALA A 36 13.38 24.58 42.85
CA ALA A 36 12.51 24.65 41.70
C ALA A 36 12.75 23.37 40.85
N ALA A 37 11.86 22.40 40.99
CA ALA A 37 11.80 21.26 40.09
C ALA A 37 11.28 21.72 38.74
N ALA A 38 12.16 22.04 37.80
CA ALA A 38 11.83 22.23 36.40
C ALA A 38 11.43 20.85 35.83
N ALA A 39 10.13 20.62 35.76
CA ALA A 39 9.58 19.46 35.04
C ALA A 39 9.82 19.67 33.54
N PHE A 40 10.86 19.07 33.00
CA PHE A 40 11.04 18.92 31.55
C PHE A 40 9.97 17.96 31.04
N PHE A 41 8.89 18.51 30.49
CA PHE A 41 7.98 17.77 29.64
C PHE A 41 8.70 17.47 28.32
N VAL A 42 9.33 16.32 28.25
CA VAL A 42 9.77 15.74 26.98
C VAL A 42 8.52 15.24 26.28
N THR A 43 7.91 16.09 25.44
CA THR A 43 6.92 15.66 24.47
C THR A 43 7.64 14.81 23.43
N ALA A 44 7.58 13.50 23.59
CA ALA A 44 7.96 12.56 22.55
C ALA A 44 7.00 12.78 21.36
N LEU A 45 7.45 13.54 20.37
CA LEU A 45 6.84 13.58 19.05
C LEU A 45 6.98 12.16 18.48
N ALA A 46 5.95 11.35 18.67
CA ALA A 46 5.82 10.09 17.95
C ALA A 46 5.69 10.45 16.46
N SER A 47 6.82 10.55 15.77
CA SER A 47 6.86 10.58 14.33
C SER A 47 6.21 9.29 13.87
N THR A 48 4.96 9.34 13.42
CA THR A 48 4.38 8.26 12.63
C THR A 48 5.25 8.15 11.38
N ALA A 49 6.24 7.28 11.43
CA ALA A 49 6.98 6.87 10.25
C ALA A 49 5.93 6.30 9.31
N GLY A 50 5.48 7.12 8.36
CA GLY A 50 4.69 6.64 7.25
C GLY A 50 5.48 5.48 6.67
N HIS A 51 4.91 4.28 6.68
CA HIS A 51 5.52 3.13 6.05
C HIS A 51 5.69 3.47 4.57
N ALA A 52 6.85 3.97 4.19
CA ALA A 52 7.23 4.06 2.79
C ALA A 52 7.12 2.63 2.27
N GLN A 53 6.17 2.38 1.38
CA GLN A 53 6.01 1.06 0.78
C GLN A 53 7.34 0.69 0.14
N SER A 54 8.04 -0.23 0.78
CA SER A 54 9.27 -0.82 0.22
C SER A 54 8.86 -1.94 -0.73
N GLY A 55 9.62 -2.12 -1.80
CA GLY A 55 9.38 -3.19 -2.74
C GLY A 55 9.40 -2.71 -4.20
N PRO A 56 9.26 -3.66 -5.14
CA PRO A 56 9.39 -3.37 -6.58
C PRO A 56 8.35 -2.36 -7.09
N PHE A 57 7.18 -2.30 -6.48
CA PHE A 57 6.08 -1.40 -6.83
C PHE A 57 5.98 -0.17 -5.90
N ALA A 58 7.05 0.15 -5.16
CA ALA A 58 7.07 1.32 -4.29
C ALA A 58 6.71 2.60 -5.06
N GLY A 59 5.89 3.43 -4.43
CA GLY A 59 5.45 4.69 -5.04
C GLY A 59 4.33 4.58 -6.07
N MET A 60 3.82 3.37 -6.37
CA MET A 60 2.72 3.20 -7.34
C MET A 60 1.32 3.25 -6.71
N ALA A 61 1.18 2.85 -5.45
CA ALA A 61 -0.12 2.76 -4.78
C ALA A 61 -0.93 4.06 -4.84
N GLY A 62 -2.24 3.90 -4.93
CA GLY A 62 -3.20 4.98 -4.94
C GLY A 62 -3.91 5.17 -6.28
N THR A 63 -4.64 6.29 -6.39
CA THR A 63 -5.41 6.63 -7.58
C THR A 63 -4.66 7.65 -8.43
N TRP A 64 -4.58 7.37 -9.72
CA TRP A 64 -3.92 8.16 -10.73
C TRP A 64 -4.92 8.56 -11.81
N SER A 65 -4.83 9.77 -12.32
CA SER A 65 -5.71 10.26 -13.38
C SER A 65 -4.93 11.01 -14.43
N GLY A 66 -5.39 10.96 -15.65
CA GLY A 66 -4.73 11.70 -16.72
C GLY A 66 -5.33 11.46 -18.09
N ALA A 67 -4.53 11.68 -19.10
CA ALA A 67 -4.96 11.59 -20.49
C ALA A 67 -3.86 10.95 -21.35
N GLY A 68 -4.25 10.59 -22.56
CA GLY A 68 -3.35 10.01 -23.53
C GLY A 68 -3.97 9.98 -24.91
N SER A 69 -3.34 9.22 -25.78
CA SER A 69 -3.83 8.89 -27.12
C SER A 69 -3.72 7.41 -27.39
N VAL A 70 -4.66 6.89 -28.16
CA VAL A 70 -4.65 5.55 -28.74
C VAL A 70 -4.42 5.70 -30.23
N THR A 71 -3.61 4.81 -30.81
CA THR A 71 -3.40 4.72 -32.26
C THR A 71 -3.99 3.41 -32.75
N LEU A 72 -4.78 3.47 -33.82
CA LEU A 72 -5.43 2.33 -34.46
C LEU A 72 -4.68 1.89 -35.72
N ASP A 73 -5.06 0.75 -36.30
CA ASP A 73 -4.40 0.15 -37.46
C ASP A 73 -4.55 0.97 -38.75
N ASP A 74 -5.61 1.75 -38.87
CA ASP A 74 -5.83 2.71 -39.97
C ASP A 74 -4.99 4.00 -39.83
N GLY A 75 -4.18 4.11 -38.76
CA GLY A 75 -3.34 5.27 -38.47
C GLY A 75 -4.10 6.40 -37.75
N SER A 76 -5.39 6.25 -37.52
CA SER A 76 -6.14 7.22 -36.72
C SER A 76 -5.67 7.25 -35.27
N SER A 77 -5.85 8.40 -34.62
CA SER A 77 -5.48 8.59 -33.24
C SER A 77 -6.61 9.25 -32.48
N GLU A 78 -6.96 8.68 -31.33
CA GLU A 78 -8.00 9.20 -30.46
C GLU A 78 -7.44 9.63 -29.12
N ARG A 79 -7.97 10.72 -28.59
CA ARG A 79 -7.68 11.15 -27.21
C ARG A 79 -8.50 10.34 -26.22
N ILE A 80 -7.83 9.89 -25.16
CA ILE A 80 -8.47 9.17 -24.07
C ILE A 80 -8.21 9.85 -22.73
N ARG A 81 -9.17 9.71 -21.82
CA ARG A 81 -8.99 10.05 -20.40
C ARG A 81 -8.95 8.78 -19.60
N CYS A 82 -7.99 8.69 -18.70
CA CYS A 82 -7.72 7.47 -17.94
C CYS A 82 -7.74 7.73 -16.43
N ARG A 83 -8.21 6.71 -15.70
CA ARG A 83 -8.09 6.61 -14.24
C ARG A 83 -7.58 5.23 -13.90
N ALA A 84 -6.49 5.18 -13.15
CA ALA A 84 -5.91 3.94 -12.65
C ALA A 84 -5.95 3.93 -11.12
N THR A 85 -6.21 2.78 -10.53
CA THR A 85 -6.07 2.54 -9.09
C THR A 85 -5.15 1.35 -8.89
N TYR A 86 -4.11 1.56 -8.09
CA TYR A 86 -3.13 0.52 -7.75
C TYR A 86 -3.22 0.21 -6.26
N HIS A 87 -3.33 -1.07 -5.93
CA HIS A 87 -3.17 -1.59 -4.58
C HIS A 87 -1.86 -2.37 -4.53
N VAL A 88 -0.95 -1.94 -3.67
CA VAL A 88 0.39 -2.53 -3.54
C VAL A 88 0.54 -3.17 -2.18
N GLY A 89 0.99 -4.40 -2.14
CA GLY A 89 1.28 -5.18 -0.93
C GLY A 89 2.60 -5.94 -1.09
N GLY A 90 3.70 -5.33 -0.70
CA GLY A 90 5.03 -5.93 -0.86
C GLY A 90 5.37 -6.24 -2.33
N PRO A 91 5.57 -7.53 -2.68
CA PRO A 91 5.88 -7.94 -4.04
C PRO A 91 4.65 -8.06 -4.95
N ARG A 92 3.44 -7.79 -4.46
CA ARG A 92 2.19 -7.90 -5.22
C ARG A 92 1.59 -6.53 -5.50
N MET A 93 0.96 -6.43 -6.65
CA MET A 93 0.22 -5.25 -7.06
C MET A 93 -1.03 -5.67 -7.85
N THR A 94 -2.18 -5.12 -7.50
CA THR A 94 -3.36 -5.16 -8.36
C THR A 94 -3.60 -3.78 -8.96
N MET A 95 -4.08 -3.74 -10.19
CA MET A 95 -4.39 -2.53 -10.93
C MET A 95 -5.79 -2.62 -11.55
N ASN A 96 -6.53 -1.55 -11.43
CA ASN A 96 -7.73 -1.31 -12.22
C ASN A 96 -7.53 -0.02 -13.01
N LEU A 97 -7.64 -0.09 -14.33
CA LEU A 97 -7.51 1.04 -15.23
C LEU A 97 -8.78 1.15 -16.09
N THR A 98 -9.39 2.32 -16.06
CA THR A 98 -10.44 2.69 -17.00
C THR A 98 -9.95 3.84 -17.87
N CYS A 99 -10.00 3.66 -19.17
CA CYS A 99 -9.77 4.72 -20.15
C CYS A 99 -11.00 4.86 -21.05
N ALA A 100 -11.35 6.07 -21.42
CA ALA A 100 -12.47 6.36 -22.30
C ALA A 100 -12.14 7.50 -23.26
N SER A 101 -12.66 7.39 -24.48
CA SER A 101 -12.86 8.46 -25.46
C SER A 101 -14.35 8.60 -25.75
N ASP A 102 -14.70 9.38 -26.76
CA ASP A 102 -16.09 9.50 -27.24
C ASP A 102 -16.57 8.20 -27.94
N ALA A 103 -15.63 7.42 -28.52
CA ALA A 103 -15.94 6.20 -29.27
C ALA A 103 -15.56 4.91 -28.53
N TYR A 104 -14.59 4.94 -27.61
CA TYR A 104 -14.04 3.73 -27.00
C TYR A 104 -14.02 3.81 -25.47
N LYS A 105 -14.19 2.64 -24.85
CA LYS A 105 -13.97 2.45 -23.43
C LYS A 105 -13.14 1.18 -23.20
N PHE A 106 -12.16 1.27 -22.34
CA PHE A 106 -11.31 0.16 -21.89
C PHE A 106 -11.42 0.02 -20.38
N ASN A 107 -11.65 -1.20 -19.90
CA ASN A 107 -11.64 -1.53 -18.48
C ASN A 107 -10.65 -2.67 -18.27
N LEU A 108 -9.44 -2.32 -17.87
CA LEU A 108 -8.35 -3.25 -17.62
C LEU A 108 -8.20 -3.54 -16.13
N ALA A 109 -8.06 -4.80 -15.79
CA ALA A 109 -7.62 -5.26 -14.48
C ALA A 109 -6.33 -6.07 -14.65
N ALA A 110 -5.43 -5.97 -13.69
CA ALA A 110 -4.23 -6.79 -13.65
C ALA A 110 -3.90 -7.18 -12.21
N ASP A 111 -3.37 -8.39 -12.05
CA ASP A 111 -2.77 -8.92 -10.82
C ASP A 111 -1.32 -9.31 -11.14
N VAL A 112 -0.38 -8.68 -10.46
CA VAL A 112 1.04 -8.73 -10.81
C VAL A 112 1.86 -9.06 -9.57
N GLN A 113 2.84 -9.94 -9.74
CA GLN A 113 3.83 -10.31 -8.74
C GLN A 113 5.24 -10.06 -9.27
N ALA A 114 6.11 -9.58 -8.40
CA ALA A 114 7.53 -9.41 -8.71
C ALA A 114 8.39 -10.31 -7.83
N GLU A 115 9.38 -10.93 -8.44
CA GLU A 115 10.44 -11.71 -7.79
C GLU A 115 11.80 -11.14 -8.22
N GLY A 116 12.43 -10.37 -7.34
CA GLY A 116 13.57 -9.55 -7.71
C GLY A 116 13.15 -8.53 -8.79
N SER A 117 13.78 -8.59 -9.95
CA SER A 117 13.41 -7.76 -11.10
C SER A 117 12.42 -8.44 -12.05
N ALA A 118 12.16 -9.74 -11.91
CA ALA A 118 11.19 -10.44 -12.75
C ALA A 118 9.76 -10.04 -12.33
N VAL A 119 8.91 -9.80 -13.32
CA VAL A 119 7.50 -9.42 -13.14
C VAL A 119 6.64 -10.40 -13.93
N THR A 120 5.68 -11.01 -13.26
CA THR A 120 4.70 -11.93 -13.86
C THR A 120 3.31 -11.61 -13.34
N GLY A 121 2.29 -12.00 -14.08
CA GLY A 121 0.91 -11.78 -13.65
C GLY A 121 -0.09 -12.11 -14.73
N SER A 122 -1.33 -11.72 -14.48
CA SER A 122 -2.44 -11.83 -15.43
C SER A 122 -3.09 -10.47 -15.64
N TRP A 123 -3.78 -10.35 -16.75
CA TRP A 123 -4.57 -9.18 -17.08
C TRP A 123 -5.89 -9.59 -17.73
N SER A 124 -6.87 -8.71 -17.63
CA SER A 124 -8.14 -8.85 -18.34
C SER A 124 -8.67 -7.50 -18.80
N GLU A 125 -9.36 -7.49 -19.91
CA GLU A 125 -10.10 -6.34 -20.46
C GLU A 125 -11.58 -6.75 -20.57
N SER A 126 -12.43 -6.16 -19.74
CA SER A 126 -13.81 -6.61 -19.59
C SER A 126 -14.76 -6.15 -20.70
N SER A 127 -14.44 -5.06 -21.42
CA SER A 127 -15.30 -4.55 -22.50
C SER A 127 -15.27 -5.46 -23.73
N ARG A 128 -14.20 -6.23 -23.92
CA ARG A 128 -14.01 -7.17 -25.03
C ARG A 128 -13.90 -8.62 -24.60
N ASN A 129 -13.97 -8.87 -23.30
CA ASN A 129 -13.82 -10.20 -22.71
C ASN A 129 -12.51 -10.90 -23.14
N VAL A 130 -11.41 -10.16 -23.08
CA VAL A 130 -10.07 -10.66 -23.38
C VAL A 130 -9.26 -10.74 -22.10
N SER A 131 -8.49 -11.82 -21.95
CA SER A 131 -7.58 -11.99 -20.81
C SER A 131 -6.31 -12.73 -21.24
N GLY A 132 -5.25 -12.56 -20.45
CA GLY A 132 -3.98 -13.16 -20.74
C GLY A 132 -2.95 -12.99 -19.65
N ASP A 133 -1.70 -13.25 -19.99
CA ASP A 133 -0.56 -13.19 -19.09
C ASP A 133 0.22 -11.90 -19.25
N LEU A 134 0.89 -11.51 -18.17
CA LEU A 134 1.90 -10.45 -18.13
C LEU A 134 3.24 -11.07 -17.75
N ARG A 135 4.29 -10.74 -18.51
CA ARG A 135 5.65 -11.16 -18.21
C ARG A 135 6.65 -10.06 -18.58
N GLY A 136 7.65 -9.86 -17.74
CA GLY A 136 8.67 -8.88 -18.02
C GLY A 136 9.58 -8.60 -16.84
N ARG A 137 10.07 -7.37 -16.79
CA ARG A 137 10.98 -6.91 -15.75
C ARG A 137 10.66 -5.51 -15.31
N GLY A 138 11.03 -5.21 -14.08
CA GLY A 138 10.97 -3.85 -13.55
C GLY A 138 11.20 -3.77 -12.07
N SER A 139 11.50 -2.56 -11.64
CA SER A 139 11.60 -2.18 -10.23
C SER A 139 11.68 -0.65 -10.15
N GLY A 140 11.40 -0.10 -8.94
CA GLY A 140 11.59 1.32 -8.67
C GLY A 140 10.81 2.24 -9.62
N GLY A 141 9.61 1.83 -10.02
CA GLY A 141 8.75 2.62 -10.91
C GLY A 141 9.05 2.47 -12.40
N ASN A 142 10.06 1.68 -12.80
CA ASN A 142 10.38 1.43 -14.21
C ASN A 142 10.07 -0.02 -14.56
N PHE A 143 9.14 -0.23 -15.49
CA PHE A 143 8.69 -1.57 -15.89
C PHE A 143 8.66 -1.71 -17.42
N GLN A 144 9.07 -2.87 -17.87
CA GLN A 144 8.94 -3.32 -19.25
C GLN A 144 8.35 -4.73 -19.24
N VAL A 145 7.13 -4.85 -19.68
CA VAL A 145 6.38 -6.11 -19.66
C VAL A 145 5.69 -6.33 -21.00
N VAL A 146 5.47 -7.59 -21.31
CA VAL A 146 4.67 -8.02 -22.46
C VAL A 146 3.33 -8.53 -21.91
N ALA A 147 2.26 -8.03 -22.45
CA ALA A 147 0.91 -8.56 -22.27
C ALA A 147 0.59 -9.49 -23.44
N SER A 148 0.24 -10.74 -23.15
CA SER A 148 -0.03 -11.78 -24.17
C SER A 148 -1.42 -12.38 -23.96
N ALA A 149 -2.14 -12.59 -25.06
CA ALA A 149 -3.40 -13.34 -25.13
C ALA A 149 -3.49 -14.02 -26.50
N PRO A 150 -4.41 -14.96 -26.74
CA PRO A 150 -4.62 -15.53 -28.06
C PRO A 150 -4.84 -14.46 -29.13
N GLY A 151 -3.93 -14.38 -30.11
CA GLY A 151 -3.99 -13.39 -31.20
C GLY A 151 -3.62 -11.96 -30.81
N PHE A 152 -3.07 -11.74 -29.61
CA PHE A 152 -2.68 -10.42 -29.14
C PHE A 152 -1.38 -10.44 -28.35
N ASN A 153 -0.46 -9.54 -28.71
CA ASN A 153 0.73 -9.23 -27.93
C ASN A 153 0.91 -7.71 -27.87
N ALA A 154 1.32 -7.22 -26.72
CA ALA A 154 1.63 -5.81 -26.54
C ALA A 154 2.85 -5.62 -25.63
N ASP A 155 3.79 -4.81 -26.10
CA ASP A 155 4.91 -4.31 -25.30
C ASP A 155 4.45 -3.09 -24.50
N ILE A 156 4.64 -3.15 -23.20
CA ILE A 156 4.25 -2.10 -22.25
C ILE A 156 5.51 -1.58 -21.56
N SER A 157 5.76 -0.29 -21.70
CA SER A 157 6.77 0.43 -20.94
C SER A 157 6.09 1.40 -19.99
N MET A 158 6.43 1.32 -18.72
CA MET A 158 5.89 2.20 -17.68
C MET A 158 7.03 2.84 -16.90
N ARG A 159 6.92 4.14 -16.67
CA ARG A 159 7.82 4.91 -15.81
C ARG A 159 7.02 5.73 -14.82
N THR A 160 7.26 5.51 -13.54
CA THR A 160 6.67 6.27 -12.43
C THR A 160 7.77 7.04 -11.71
N SER A 161 7.59 8.33 -11.52
CA SER A 161 8.50 9.19 -10.78
C SER A 161 7.70 10.23 -9.99
N GLY A 162 7.78 10.17 -8.68
CA GLY A 162 7.00 11.03 -7.79
C GLY A 162 5.49 10.90 -8.06
N ASN A 163 4.88 11.99 -8.49
CA ASN A 163 3.44 12.09 -8.76
C ASN A 163 3.11 11.90 -10.25
N LYS A 164 4.05 11.49 -11.07
CA LYS A 164 3.86 11.33 -12.52
C LYS A 164 4.13 9.91 -12.95
N GLN A 165 3.33 9.43 -13.89
CA GLN A 165 3.47 8.13 -14.52
C GLN A 165 3.27 8.27 -16.02
N ALA A 166 4.20 7.73 -16.80
CA ALA A 166 4.12 7.63 -18.24
C ALA A 166 4.02 6.15 -18.63
N VAL A 167 3.06 5.83 -19.49
CA VAL A 167 2.82 4.49 -20.00
C VAL A 167 2.82 4.55 -21.52
N THR A 168 3.61 3.71 -22.14
CA THR A 168 3.63 3.49 -23.59
C THR A 168 3.30 2.05 -23.88
N ILE A 169 2.37 1.82 -24.78
CA ILE A 169 1.94 0.49 -25.22
C ILE A 169 2.17 0.42 -26.74
N ARG A 170 2.71 -0.69 -27.22
CA ARG A 170 2.84 -1.02 -28.65
C ARG A 170 2.29 -2.41 -28.88
N ALA A 171 1.46 -2.57 -29.87
CA ALA A 171 0.83 -3.84 -30.20
C ALA A 171 0.72 -4.04 -31.71
N ASP A 172 0.67 -5.29 -32.14
CA ASP A 172 0.51 -5.69 -33.55
C ASP A 172 -0.91 -6.25 -33.78
N SER A 173 -1.90 -5.39 -33.62
CA SER A 173 -3.32 -5.72 -33.83
C SER A 173 -4.07 -4.50 -34.34
N GLN A 174 -5.39 -4.53 -34.38
CA GLN A 174 -6.21 -3.33 -34.66
C GLN A 174 -5.92 -2.16 -33.70
N PHE A 175 -5.54 -2.49 -32.46
CA PHE A 175 -4.95 -1.54 -31.53
C PHE A 175 -3.43 -1.53 -31.74
N ARG A 176 -2.88 -0.45 -32.30
CA ARG A 176 -1.43 -0.30 -32.53
C ARG A 176 -0.67 0.15 -31.31
N GLY A 177 -1.30 0.90 -30.44
CA GLY A 177 -0.68 1.32 -29.21
C GLY A 177 -1.36 2.48 -28.52
N ALA A 178 -0.78 2.86 -27.40
CA ALA A 178 -1.20 4.04 -26.62
C ALA A 178 -0.02 4.74 -25.97
N SER A 179 -0.19 6.03 -25.76
CA SER A 179 0.69 6.84 -24.91
C SER A 179 -0.17 7.56 -23.88
N ILE A 180 0.09 7.32 -22.59
CA ILE A 180 -0.74 7.79 -21.50
C ILE A 180 0.16 8.46 -20.45
N THR A 181 -0.25 9.62 -19.97
CA THR A 181 0.38 10.31 -18.84
C THR A 181 -0.64 10.45 -17.72
N LEU A 182 -0.29 9.95 -16.54
CA LEU A 182 -1.11 10.01 -15.34
C LEU A 182 -0.40 10.81 -14.24
N SER A 183 -1.20 11.37 -13.36
CA SER A 183 -0.74 12.04 -12.14
C SER A 183 -1.67 11.76 -10.97
N ARG A 184 -1.16 11.94 -9.76
CA ARG A 184 -1.90 11.83 -8.49
C ARG A 184 -1.58 13.02 -7.59
#